data_205ac88aae4fe5e4ec7a722745bf6189
#
_entry.id   205ac88aae4fe5e4ec7a722745bf6189
#
_cell.length_a   1.000
_cell.length_b   1.000
_cell.length_c   1.000
_cell.angle_alpha   90.00
_cell.angle_beta   90.00
_cell.angle_gamma   90.00
#
_symmetry.space_group_name_H-M   'P 1'
#
loop_
_entity.id
_entity.type
_entity.pdbx_description
1 polymer ?
#
loop_
_entity_poly.entity_id
_entity_poly.type
_entity_poly.pdbx_seq_one_letter_code
_entity_poly.pdbx_strand_id
1 'polypeptide(L)'
;PIVINAIVQNSGQTCSAGSRVLIEQPIYDALLSRLGEAFEALRVGPASMDLDLGPLIRQTQQQRVWDFLSDAQTAHIPIVAQGSVVDEAPDTGFYQAPVLLADVPVDHRIAQEEVFGPVLSAMPFTDEDHAVELANATHFGLVAGVWTRDGARQFRMARGVKSGQVFINNYGAGGG
;
A
#
# COMPACT_ATOMS: atom_id res chain seq x y z
N PRO A 1 7.62 -9.89 -0.37
CA PRO A 1 8.32 -9.04 0.61
C PRO A 1 8.34 -7.58 0.19
N ILE A 2 8.78 -7.21 -1.02
CA ILE A 2 9.00 -5.81 -1.43
C ILE A 2 7.71 -4.96 -1.31
N VAL A 3 6.56 -5.45 -1.79
CA VAL A 3 5.27 -4.73 -1.69
C VAL A 3 4.90 -4.46 -0.23
N ILE A 4 5.11 -5.46 0.65
CA ILE A 4 4.86 -5.31 2.08
C ILE A 4 5.78 -4.24 2.67
N ASN A 5 7.10 -4.36 2.46
CA ASN A 5 8.07 -3.39 2.98
C ASN A 5 7.78 -1.96 2.50
N ALA A 6 7.32 -1.82 1.25
CA ALA A 6 7.00 -0.52 0.67
C ALA A 6 5.87 0.23 1.42
N ILE A 7 4.94 -0.49 2.06
CA ILE A 7 3.84 0.14 2.80
C ILE A 7 4.03 0.12 4.31
N VAL A 8 4.72 -0.89 4.88
CA VAL A 8 4.88 -0.97 6.35
C VAL A 8 6.02 -0.10 6.87
N GLN A 9 6.97 0.27 6.03
CA GLN A 9 8.09 1.16 6.41
C GLN A 9 7.57 2.41 7.13
N ASN A 10 8.10 2.68 8.32
CA ASN A 10 7.68 3.79 9.18
C ASN A 10 6.15 3.84 9.39
N SER A 11 5.50 2.67 9.47
CA SER A 11 4.05 2.52 9.60
C SER A 11 3.25 3.23 8.50
N GLY A 12 3.78 3.21 7.28
CA GLY A 12 3.19 3.88 6.10
C GLY A 12 3.33 5.40 6.08
N GLN A 13 4.04 5.98 7.03
CA GLN A 13 4.26 7.43 7.16
C GLN A 13 5.50 7.88 6.40
N THR A 14 5.54 7.57 5.11
CA THR A 14 6.64 7.90 4.21
C THR A 14 6.06 8.42 2.90
N CYS A 15 6.57 9.51 2.37
CA CYS A 15 6.12 10.09 1.10
C CYS A 15 6.28 9.14 -0.11
N SER A 16 7.20 8.18 -0.01
CA SER A 16 7.42 7.12 -0.99
C SER A 16 6.76 5.79 -0.62
N ALA A 17 5.80 5.77 0.32
CA ALA A 17 5.09 4.55 0.66
C ALA A 17 4.31 3.99 -0.54
N GLY A 18 4.40 2.68 -0.75
CA GLY A 18 3.70 1.96 -1.82
C GLY A 18 2.23 1.74 -1.47
N SER A 19 1.45 2.80 -1.39
CA SER A 19 0.05 2.76 -0.92
C SER A 19 -0.94 2.14 -1.90
N ARG A 20 -0.56 2.00 -3.18
CA ARG A 20 -1.37 1.35 -4.21
C ARG A 20 -0.58 0.23 -4.88
N VAL A 21 -1.20 -0.92 -5.08
CA VAL A 21 -0.66 -2.04 -5.87
C VAL A 21 -1.63 -2.36 -7.01
N LEU A 22 -1.12 -2.22 -8.24
CA LEU A 22 -1.84 -2.61 -9.44
C LEU A 22 -1.41 -4.02 -9.82
N ILE A 23 -2.37 -4.92 -9.98
CA ILE A 23 -2.12 -6.36 -10.19
C ILE A 23 -2.82 -6.81 -11.48
N GLU A 24 -2.06 -7.44 -12.38
CA GLU A 24 -2.61 -7.98 -13.62
C GLU A 24 -3.68 -9.05 -13.32
N GLN A 25 -4.85 -8.94 -13.98
CA GLN A 25 -6.05 -9.75 -13.69
C GLN A 25 -5.76 -11.26 -13.58
N PRO A 26 -4.97 -11.91 -14.46
CA PRO A 26 -4.74 -13.35 -14.38
C PRO A 26 -4.01 -13.82 -13.11
N ILE A 27 -3.32 -12.94 -12.41
CA ILE A 27 -2.60 -13.26 -11.17
C ILE A 27 -3.17 -12.56 -9.95
N TYR A 28 -4.27 -11.81 -10.12
CA TYR A 28 -4.83 -10.94 -9.09
C TYR A 28 -5.16 -11.74 -7.81
N ASP A 29 -6.00 -12.75 -7.90
CA ASP A 29 -6.44 -13.53 -6.75
C ASP A 29 -5.27 -14.25 -6.06
N ALA A 30 -4.36 -14.84 -6.84
CA ALA A 30 -3.21 -15.55 -6.30
C ALA A 30 -2.23 -14.63 -5.57
N LEU A 31 -1.99 -13.43 -6.10
CA LEU A 31 -1.12 -12.45 -5.45
C LEU A 31 -1.81 -11.83 -4.24
N LEU A 32 -3.11 -11.53 -4.35
CA LEU A 32 -3.91 -10.96 -3.26
C LEU A 32 -3.95 -11.91 -2.05
N SER A 33 -4.15 -13.21 -2.27
CA SER A 33 -4.09 -14.23 -1.21
C SER A 33 -2.73 -14.23 -0.50
N ARG A 34 -1.63 -14.22 -1.25
CA ARG A 34 -0.27 -14.17 -0.66
C ARG A 34 0.03 -12.86 0.08
N LEU A 35 -0.51 -11.75 -0.39
CA LEU A 35 -0.43 -10.47 0.32
C LEU A 35 -1.24 -10.54 1.61
N GLY A 36 -2.44 -11.14 1.56
CA GLY A 36 -3.29 -11.35 2.72
C GLY A 36 -2.59 -12.11 3.84
N GLU A 37 -2.05 -13.30 3.53
CA GLU A 37 -1.26 -14.11 4.48
C GLU A 37 -0.11 -13.28 5.11
N ALA A 38 0.58 -12.48 4.30
CA ALA A 38 1.67 -11.65 4.78
C ALA A 38 1.19 -10.47 5.66
N PHE A 39 0.02 -9.88 5.37
CA PHE A 39 -0.57 -8.82 6.19
C PHE A 39 -1.06 -9.35 7.54
N GLU A 40 -1.70 -10.51 7.57
CA GLU A 40 -2.16 -11.18 8.81
C GLU A 40 -1.00 -11.51 9.77
N ALA A 41 0.18 -11.78 9.22
CA ALA A 41 1.38 -12.05 10.02
C ALA A 41 2.01 -10.80 10.64
N LEU A 42 1.67 -9.59 10.16
CA LEU A 42 2.28 -8.34 10.63
C LEU A 42 1.82 -7.97 12.04
N ARG A 43 2.77 -7.60 12.87
CA ARG A 43 2.58 -7.24 14.28
C ARG A 43 2.99 -5.79 14.54
N VAL A 44 2.16 -5.08 15.28
CA VAL A 44 2.33 -3.67 15.63
C VAL A 44 2.50 -3.52 17.14
N GLY A 45 3.46 -2.72 17.56
CA GLY A 45 3.64 -2.44 18.98
C GLY A 45 4.72 -1.39 19.25
N PRO A 46 5.15 -1.22 20.51
CA PRO A 46 6.16 -0.25 20.86
C PRO A 46 7.53 -0.61 20.25
N ALA A 47 8.31 0.40 19.91
CA ALA A 47 9.64 0.23 19.29
C ALA A 47 10.59 -0.65 20.12
N SER A 48 10.40 -0.72 21.45
CA SER A 48 11.20 -1.59 22.33
C SER A 48 10.98 -3.10 22.09
N MET A 49 9.93 -3.48 21.40
CA MET A 49 9.62 -4.89 21.07
C MET A 49 10.20 -5.34 19.73
N ASP A 50 10.71 -4.41 18.91
CA ASP A 50 11.30 -4.68 17.58
C ASP A 50 10.38 -5.51 16.68
N LEU A 51 9.11 -5.08 16.59
CA LEU A 51 8.09 -5.69 15.75
C LEU A 51 8.09 -5.09 14.34
N ASP A 52 7.18 -5.58 13.47
CA ASP A 52 7.12 -5.15 12.06
C ASP A 52 6.76 -3.67 11.90
N LEU A 53 5.89 -3.13 12.78
CA LEU A 53 5.48 -1.71 12.77
C LEU A 53 5.48 -1.12 14.18
N GLY A 54 5.88 0.14 14.25
CA GLY A 54 5.73 0.99 15.43
C GLY A 54 4.40 1.78 15.43
N PRO A 55 4.23 2.72 16.39
CA PRO A 55 3.05 3.60 16.43
C PRO A 55 3.09 4.66 15.32
N LEU A 56 1.92 5.21 15.03
CA LEU A 56 1.80 6.47 14.28
C LEU A 56 2.31 7.64 15.13
N ILE A 57 2.68 8.72 14.47
CA ILE A 57 3.31 9.88 15.12
C ILE A 57 2.38 10.59 16.15
N ARG A 58 1.06 10.54 15.93
CA ARG A 58 0.10 11.26 16.77
C ARG A 58 -1.34 10.79 16.54
N GLN A 59 -2.23 11.12 17.49
CA GLN A 59 -3.64 10.76 17.46
C GLN A 59 -4.35 11.28 16.20
N THR A 60 -4.06 12.49 15.77
CA THR A 60 -4.71 13.06 14.57
C THR A 60 -4.36 12.28 13.30
N GLN A 61 -3.19 11.67 13.24
CA GLN A 61 -2.82 10.80 12.13
C GLN A 61 -3.53 9.44 12.21
N GLN A 62 -3.67 8.89 13.40
CA GLN A 62 -4.46 7.68 13.62
C GLN A 62 -5.93 7.91 13.23
N GLN A 63 -6.53 9.02 13.67
CA GLN A 63 -7.89 9.40 13.28
C GLN A 63 -8.05 9.54 11.78
N ARG A 64 -7.08 10.16 11.10
CA ARG A 64 -7.07 10.26 9.64
C ARG A 64 -7.13 8.88 8.97
N VAL A 65 -6.33 7.92 9.43
CA VAL A 65 -6.37 6.56 8.89
C VAL A 65 -7.73 5.91 9.12
N TRP A 66 -8.30 6.06 10.30
CA TRP A 66 -9.64 5.55 10.64
C TRP A 66 -10.73 6.16 9.76
N ASP A 67 -10.67 7.46 9.48
CA ASP A 67 -11.62 8.15 8.61
C ASP A 67 -11.58 7.56 7.18
N PHE A 68 -10.38 7.31 6.63
CA PHE A 68 -10.24 6.64 5.34
C PHE A 68 -10.77 5.20 5.33
N LEU A 69 -10.51 4.44 6.37
CA LEU A 69 -11.00 3.06 6.48
C LEU A 69 -12.52 3.02 6.68
N SER A 70 -13.08 3.95 7.43
CA SER A 70 -14.53 4.11 7.59
C SER A 70 -15.23 4.46 6.27
N ASP A 71 -14.64 5.38 5.49
CA ASP A 71 -15.15 5.72 4.16
C ASP A 71 -15.11 4.50 3.21
N ALA A 72 -14.00 3.75 3.23
CA ALA A 72 -13.87 2.53 2.42
C ALA A 72 -14.89 1.46 2.84
N GLN A 73 -15.12 1.28 4.14
CA GLN A 73 -16.13 0.36 4.66
C GLN A 73 -17.55 0.78 4.25
N THR A 74 -17.85 2.08 4.31
CA THR A 74 -19.15 2.64 3.88
C THR A 74 -19.37 2.41 2.38
N ALA A 75 -18.32 2.49 1.59
CA ALA A 75 -18.32 2.17 0.15
C ALA A 75 -18.29 0.67 -0.15
N HIS A 76 -18.35 -0.19 0.88
CA HIS A 76 -18.27 -1.65 0.76
C HIS A 76 -16.99 -2.17 0.08
N ILE A 77 -15.89 -1.45 0.18
CA ILE A 77 -14.58 -1.91 -0.31
C ILE A 77 -14.09 -3.05 0.60
N PRO A 78 -13.76 -4.23 0.05
CA PRO A 78 -13.37 -5.37 0.85
C PRO A 78 -12.07 -5.15 1.62
N ILE A 79 -12.07 -5.38 2.92
CA ILE A 79 -10.85 -5.60 3.71
C ILE A 79 -10.51 -7.09 3.57
N VAL A 80 -9.41 -7.39 2.88
CA VAL A 80 -8.96 -8.78 2.62
C VAL A 80 -8.19 -9.33 3.79
N ALA A 81 -7.34 -8.50 4.38
CA ALA A 81 -6.49 -8.88 5.50
C ALA A 81 -6.13 -7.70 6.37
N GLN A 82 -5.85 -7.98 7.62
CA GLN A 82 -5.41 -7.01 8.61
C GLN A 82 -4.39 -7.67 9.54
N GLY A 83 -3.31 -6.95 9.85
CA GLY A 83 -2.38 -7.34 10.90
C GLY A 83 -2.95 -7.12 12.30
N SER A 84 -2.13 -7.26 13.32
CA SER A 84 -2.57 -7.13 14.71
C SER A 84 -1.69 -6.17 15.52
N VAL A 85 -2.33 -5.42 16.41
CA VAL A 85 -1.64 -4.75 17.51
C VAL A 85 -1.47 -5.78 18.63
N VAL A 86 -0.26 -5.89 19.19
CA VAL A 86 0.00 -6.84 20.27
C VAL A 86 -0.68 -6.42 21.56
N ASP A 87 -1.09 -7.39 22.39
CA ASP A 87 -1.82 -7.12 23.64
C ASP A 87 -0.99 -6.33 24.65
N GLU A 88 0.34 -6.47 24.58
CA GLU A 88 1.27 -5.74 25.46
C GLU A 88 1.52 -4.29 25.03
N ALA A 89 0.94 -3.84 23.92
CA ALA A 89 1.08 -2.45 23.49
C ALA A 89 0.35 -1.50 24.48
N PRO A 90 1.03 -0.46 24.98
CA PRO A 90 0.39 0.45 25.92
C PRO A 90 -0.73 1.27 25.28
N ASP A 91 -1.85 1.46 25.98
CA ASP A 91 -3.01 2.23 25.52
C ASP A 91 -2.70 3.71 25.16
N THR A 92 -1.55 4.20 25.59
CA THR A 92 -1.09 5.58 25.31
C THR A 92 -0.42 5.71 23.93
N GLY A 93 -0.21 4.62 23.20
CA GLY A 93 0.38 4.63 21.86
C GLY A 93 -0.69 4.76 20.76
N PHE A 94 -0.31 5.36 19.63
CA PHE A 94 -1.20 5.51 18.47
C PHE A 94 -0.96 4.35 17.48
N TYR A 95 -1.23 3.13 17.92
CA TYR A 95 -1.02 1.93 17.13
C TYR A 95 -2.13 1.74 16.10
N GLN A 96 -1.73 1.40 14.87
CA GLN A 96 -2.63 1.13 13.75
C GLN A 96 -2.24 -0.19 13.10
N ALA A 97 -3.13 -1.15 13.15
CA ALA A 97 -2.93 -2.41 12.41
C ALA A 97 -2.88 -2.14 10.89
N PRO A 98 -1.93 -2.73 10.16
CA PRO A 98 -1.87 -2.59 8.71
C PRO A 98 -3.07 -3.26 8.05
N VAL A 99 -3.61 -2.65 6.99
CA VAL A 99 -4.83 -3.08 6.30
C VAL A 99 -4.56 -3.27 4.81
N LEU A 100 -5.02 -4.39 4.26
CA LEU A 100 -5.06 -4.67 2.83
C LEU A 100 -6.51 -4.57 2.32
N LEU A 101 -6.75 -3.66 1.38
CA LEU A 101 -8.01 -3.49 0.67
C LEU A 101 -7.91 -4.10 -0.73
N ALA A 102 -9.01 -4.70 -1.21
CA ALA A 102 -9.12 -5.23 -2.57
C ALA A 102 -10.16 -4.49 -3.39
N ASP A 103 -10.08 -4.65 -4.71
CA ASP A 103 -11.04 -4.11 -5.69
C ASP A 103 -11.34 -2.63 -5.47
N VAL A 104 -10.31 -1.87 -5.06
CA VAL A 104 -10.50 -0.46 -4.73
C VAL A 104 -10.82 0.33 -6.00
N PRO A 105 -11.99 1.03 -6.06
CA PRO A 105 -12.33 1.87 -7.20
C PRO A 105 -11.31 3.00 -7.36
N VAL A 106 -10.92 3.26 -8.61
CA VAL A 106 -9.88 4.25 -8.92
C VAL A 106 -10.26 5.67 -8.49
N ASP A 107 -11.54 5.99 -8.51
CA ASP A 107 -12.11 7.29 -8.12
C ASP A 107 -12.43 7.41 -6.63
N HIS A 108 -12.31 6.33 -5.87
CA HIS A 108 -12.56 6.38 -4.44
C HIS A 108 -11.44 7.19 -3.73
N ARG A 109 -11.82 7.95 -2.72
CA ARG A 109 -10.93 8.80 -1.93
C ARG A 109 -9.66 8.10 -1.47
N ILE A 110 -9.75 6.83 -1.03
CA ILE A 110 -8.61 6.05 -0.52
C ILE A 110 -7.57 5.73 -1.61
N ALA A 111 -7.98 5.76 -2.90
CA ALA A 111 -7.08 5.60 -4.05
C ALA A 111 -6.54 6.93 -4.56
N GLN A 112 -7.23 8.04 -4.27
CA GLN A 112 -6.96 9.38 -4.81
C GLN A 112 -6.19 10.29 -3.84
N GLU A 113 -6.29 10.04 -2.53
CA GLU A 113 -5.63 10.85 -1.51
C GLU A 113 -4.56 10.05 -0.78
N GLU A 114 -3.58 10.73 -0.22
CA GLU A 114 -2.53 10.13 0.61
C GLU A 114 -3.06 9.82 2.01
N VAL A 115 -3.18 8.55 2.36
CA VAL A 115 -3.60 8.10 3.71
C VAL A 115 -2.52 8.42 4.73
N PHE A 116 -1.24 8.24 4.38
CA PHE A 116 -0.06 8.39 5.23
C PHE A 116 -0.10 7.48 6.47
N GLY A 117 -0.43 6.22 6.23
CA GLY A 117 -0.58 5.15 7.22
C GLY A 117 -0.46 3.77 6.56
N PRO A 118 -0.48 2.68 7.32
CA PRO A 118 -0.20 1.34 6.83
C PRO A 118 -1.43 0.71 6.13
N VAL A 119 -1.87 1.33 5.05
CA VAL A 119 -3.03 0.88 4.25
C VAL A 119 -2.60 0.68 2.81
N LEU A 120 -2.77 -0.54 2.30
CA LEU A 120 -2.48 -0.92 0.92
C LEU A 120 -3.79 -1.11 0.15
N SER A 121 -3.95 -0.39 -0.95
CA SER A 121 -5.08 -0.49 -1.88
C SER A 121 -4.69 -1.31 -3.09
N ALA A 122 -5.31 -2.50 -3.25
CA ALA A 122 -5.11 -3.36 -4.41
C ALA A 122 -6.18 -3.12 -5.47
N MET A 123 -5.74 -3.00 -6.74
CA MET A 123 -6.59 -2.76 -7.90
C MET A 123 -6.22 -3.72 -9.02
N PRO A 124 -7.18 -4.40 -9.68
CA PRO A 124 -6.88 -5.21 -10.85
C PRO A 124 -6.69 -4.33 -12.09
N PHE A 125 -5.86 -4.78 -13.03
CA PHE A 125 -5.79 -4.23 -14.37
C PHE A 125 -5.81 -5.33 -15.43
N THR A 126 -6.27 -5.01 -16.65
CA THR A 126 -6.47 -5.97 -17.74
C THR A 126 -5.27 -6.08 -18.68
N ASP A 127 -4.62 -4.96 -18.96
CA ASP A 127 -3.52 -4.86 -19.93
C ASP A 127 -2.58 -3.69 -19.57
N GLU A 128 -1.54 -3.51 -20.39
CA GLU A 128 -0.49 -2.53 -20.15
C GLU A 128 -1.00 -1.08 -20.19
N ASP A 129 -1.93 -0.76 -21.10
CA ASP A 129 -2.50 0.57 -21.25
C ASP A 129 -3.38 0.91 -20.03
N HIS A 130 -4.20 -0.03 -19.58
CA HIS A 130 -5.01 0.10 -18.36
C HIS A 130 -4.13 0.26 -17.11
N ALA A 131 -3.01 -0.47 -17.02
CA ALA A 131 -2.07 -0.29 -15.90
C ALA A 131 -1.48 1.12 -15.87
N VAL A 132 -1.12 1.68 -17.03
CA VAL A 132 -0.62 3.06 -17.15
C VAL A 132 -1.72 4.08 -16.81
N GLU A 133 -2.95 3.86 -17.26
CA GLU A 133 -4.10 4.70 -16.92
C GLU A 133 -4.31 4.76 -15.41
N LEU A 134 -4.42 3.60 -14.75
CA LEU A 134 -4.60 3.52 -13.30
C LEU A 134 -3.42 4.12 -12.52
N ALA A 135 -2.18 3.87 -12.96
CA ALA A 135 -1.00 4.44 -12.33
C ALA A 135 -1.02 5.97 -12.36
N ASN A 136 -1.50 6.56 -13.46
CA ASN A 136 -1.56 8.00 -13.69
C ASN A 136 -2.88 8.66 -13.24
N ALA A 137 -3.81 7.90 -12.67
CA ALA A 137 -5.14 8.38 -12.30
C ALA A 137 -5.17 9.27 -11.05
N THR A 138 -4.02 9.62 -10.47
CA THR A 138 -3.92 10.58 -9.35
C THR A 138 -3.05 11.77 -9.75
N HIS A 139 -3.16 12.86 -8.98
CA HIS A 139 -2.27 14.03 -9.15
C HIS A 139 -0.89 13.84 -8.51
N PHE A 140 -0.65 12.73 -7.81
CA PHE A 140 0.64 12.37 -7.26
C PHE A 140 1.56 11.77 -8.33
N GLY A 141 2.87 11.81 -8.10
CA GLY A 141 3.84 11.28 -9.05
C GLY A 141 5.26 11.28 -8.48
N LEU A 142 5.45 10.89 -7.22
CA LEU A 142 6.78 10.86 -6.60
C LEU A 142 7.56 9.62 -7.03
N VAL A 143 6.99 8.43 -6.82
CA VAL A 143 7.67 7.16 -7.03
C VAL A 143 6.70 6.09 -7.54
N ALA A 144 7.20 5.21 -8.42
CA ALA A 144 6.51 4.01 -8.87
C ALA A 144 7.48 2.83 -8.99
N GLY A 145 6.96 1.61 -8.85
CA GLY A 145 7.69 0.38 -9.12
C GLY A 145 6.97 -0.47 -10.16
N VAL A 146 7.71 -1.04 -11.08
CA VAL A 146 7.20 -1.89 -12.17
C VAL A 146 7.87 -3.25 -12.12
N TRP A 147 7.10 -4.32 -12.07
CA TRP A 147 7.60 -5.70 -12.06
C TRP A 147 7.21 -6.44 -13.33
N THR A 148 8.16 -6.73 -14.16
CA THR A 148 7.97 -7.54 -15.36
C THR A 148 9.30 -8.15 -15.82
N ARG A 149 9.26 -9.35 -16.44
CA ARG A 149 10.41 -10.00 -17.06
C ARG A 149 10.64 -9.52 -18.50
N ASP A 150 9.63 -8.92 -19.12
CA ASP A 150 9.71 -8.38 -20.49
C ASP A 150 10.46 -7.05 -20.49
N GLY A 151 11.67 -7.02 -21.03
CA GLY A 151 12.50 -5.83 -21.11
C GLY A 151 11.88 -4.70 -21.94
N ALA A 152 11.14 -5.02 -23.02
CA ALA A 152 10.44 -4.00 -23.80
C ALA A 152 9.31 -3.35 -22.99
N ARG A 153 8.54 -4.15 -22.23
CA ARG A 153 7.50 -3.68 -21.32
C ARG A 153 8.09 -2.79 -20.23
N GLN A 154 9.25 -3.14 -19.67
CA GLN A 154 9.94 -2.31 -18.67
C GLN A 154 10.11 -0.87 -19.16
N PHE A 155 10.61 -0.70 -20.38
CA PHE A 155 10.84 0.63 -20.96
C PHE A 155 9.54 1.37 -21.32
N ARG A 156 8.53 0.66 -21.85
CA ARG A 156 7.23 1.28 -22.15
C ARG A 156 6.55 1.76 -20.88
N MET A 157 6.49 0.93 -19.84
CA MET A 157 5.92 1.29 -18.54
C MET A 157 6.67 2.45 -17.90
N ALA A 158 8.01 2.43 -17.88
CA ALA A 158 8.81 3.51 -17.33
C ALA A 158 8.58 4.86 -18.03
N ARG A 159 8.23 4.86 -19.31
CA ARG A 159 7.89 6.07 -20.08
C ARG A 159 6.42 6.47 -19.91
N GLY A 160 5.53 5.51 -19.72
CA GLY A 160 4.09 5.75 -19.60
C GLY A 160 3.67 6.26 -18.23
N VAL A 161 4.33 5.79 -17.17
CA VAL A 161 4.00 6.15 -15.78
C VAL A 161 4.57 7.55 -15.45
N LYS A 162 3.69 8.48 -15.08
CA LYS A 162 4.02 9.86 -14.70
C LYS A 162 4.52 9.90 -13.25
N SER A 163 5.79 9.58 -13.06
CA SER A 163 6.42 9.58 -11.74
C SER A 163 7.84 10.12 -11.83
N GLY A 164 8.28 10.82 -10.79
CA GLY A 164 9.65 11.36 -10.71
C GLY A 164 10.71 10.28 -10.66
N GLN A 165 10.38 9.12 -10.08
CA GLN A 165 11.22 7.93 -10.06
C GLN A 165 10.40 6.69 -10.43
N VAL A 166 10.92 5.89 -11.36
CA VAL A 166 10.33 4.59 -11.71
C VAL A 166 11.39 3.50 -11.50
N PHE A 167 11.14 2.62 -10.54
CA PHE A 167 11.97 1.46 -10.26
C PHE A 167 11.53 0.27 -11.10
N ILE A 168 12.47 -0.48 -11.63
CA ILE A 168 12.21 -1.69 -12.40
C ILE A 168 12.63 -2.91 -11.60
N ASN A 169 11.67 -3.82 -11.34
CA ASN A 169 11.84 -5.04 -10.53
C ASN A 169 12.42 -4.74 -9.13
N ASN A 170 12.15 -3.56 -8.63
CA ASN A 170 12.55 -3.08 -7.33
C ASN A 170 11.57 -1.99 -6.84
N TYR A 171 11.67 -1.62 -5.58
CA TYR A 171 10.99 -0.47 -5.01
C TYR A 171 11.79 0.02 -3.80
N GLY A 172 11.99 1.32 -3.71
CA GLY A 172 12.63 1.89 -2.54
C GLY A 172 13.36 3.20 -2.86
N ALA A 173 12.74 4.31 -2.55
CA ALA A 173 13.39 5.62 -2.54
C ALA A 173 14.32 5.83 -1.32
N GLY A 174 14.50 4.83 -0.49
CA GLY A 174 15.23 4.90 0.77
C GLY A 174 16.38 3.92 0.94
N GLY A 175 16.80 3.25 -0.14
CA GLY A 175 17.95 2.35 -0.12
C GLY A 175 17.85 1.31 1.00
N GLY A 176 17.25 0.18 0.70
CA GLY A 176 17.42 -1.02 1.52
C GLY A 176 18.58 -1.82 1.00
#